data_7ab7c563bc2e17177122148c82006864
#
_entry.id   7ab7c563bc2e17177122148c82006864
#
_cell.length_a   1.000
_cell.length_b   1.000
_cell.length_c   1.000
_cell.angle_alpha   90.00
_cell.angle_beta   90.00
_cell.angle_gamma   90.00
#
_symmetry.space_group_name_H-M   'P 1'
#
loop_
_entity.id
_entity.type
_entity.pdbx_description
1 polymer ?
#
loop_
_entity_poly.entity_id
_entity_poly.type
_entity_poly.pdbx_seq_one_letter_code
_entity_poly.pdbx_strand_id
1 'polypeptide(L)'
;VSFRKVALLNPTGSTLPLADNFTDFVRGFSFENLAPPFNTHPVNEGWYFNAATGSPLVDFFIRFEDLQAGFDQVCDTVGLPRTPLLHMQNKGTRPNYRDHYTPETRDRVATLFARTIDHFGYVF
;
A
#
# COMPACT_ATOMS: atom_id res chain seq x y z
N VAL A 1 6.45 -7.64 11.09
CA VAL A 1 6.90 -8.13 9.78
C VAL A 1 8.36 -7.74 9.66
N SER A 2 9.26 -8.74 9.66
CA SER A 2 10.69 -8.46 9.48
C SER A 2 10.90 -7.96 8.06
N PHE A 3 11.44 -6.75 7.88
CA PHE A 3 11.78 -6.18 6.58
C PHE A 3 12.73 -7.10 5.78
N ARG A 4 13.52 -7.93 6.44
CA ARG A 4 14.32 -8.98 5.81
C ARG A 4 13.49 -10.01 5.04
N LYS A 5 12.26 -10.30 5.46
CA LYS A 5 11.39 -11.25 4.75
C LYS A 5 10.87 -10.69 3.43
N VAL A 6 10.66 -9.38 3.32
CA VAL A 6 10.21 -8.76 2.07
C VAL A 6 11.31 -8.83 1.02
N ALA A 7 12.56 -8.60 1.42
CA ALA A 7 13.70 -8.73 0.51
C ALA A 7 13.96 -10.19 0.07
N LEU A 8 13.69 -11.17 0.93
CA LEU A 8 13.85 -12.60 0.62
C LEU A 8 12.72 -13.18 -0.24
N LEU A 9 11.56 -12.54 -0.27
CA LEU A 9 10.42 -12.96 -1.10
C LEU A 9 10.52 -12.47 -2.55
N ASN A 10 11.57 -11.75 -2.90
CA ASN A 10 11.75 -11.22 -4.25
C ASN A 10 13.08 -11.71 -4.86
N PRO A 11 13.21 -13.05 -5.16
CA PRO A 11 14.44 -13.63 -5.71
C PRO A 11 14.71 -13.21 -7.15
N THR A 12 13.82 -12.50 -7.82
CA THR A 12 13.86 -12.21 -9.26
C THR A 12 14.35 -10.81 -9.60
N GLY A 13 15.42 -10.35 -8.97
CA GLY A 13 16.14 -9.16 -9.46
C GLY A 13 15.64 -7.80 -8.95
N SER A 14 14.83 -7.76 -7.90
CA SER A 14 14.51 -6.51 -7.22
C SER A 14 15.74 -6.01 -6.47
N THR A 15 16.14 -4.78 -6.75
CA THR A 15 17.22 -4.07 -6.06
C THR A 15 16.72 -3.30 -4.83
N LEU A 16 15.64 -3.79 -4.18
CA LEU A 16 15.21 -3.21 -2.92
C LEU A 16 16.37 -3.26 -1.91
N PRO A 17 16.72 -2.15 -1.29
CA PRO A 17 17.82 -2.11 -0.35
C PRO A 17 17.55 -3.07 0.81
N LEU A 18 18.55 -3.89 1.15
CA LEU A 18 18.55 -4.62 2.40
C LEU A 18 18.64 -3.59 3.52
N ALA A 19 17.52 -3.31 4.15
CA ALA A 19 17.44 -2.35 5.23
C ALA A 19 17.30 -3.07 6.57
N ASP A 20 18.09 -2.67 7.54
CA ASP A 20 18.03 -3.23 8.88
C ASP A 20 16.89 -2.66 9.72
N ASN A 21 16.37 -1.51 9.32
CA ASN A 21 15.27 -0.82 9.99
C ASN A 21 14.34 -0.11 8.98
N PHE A 22 13.20 0.36 9.49
CA PHE A 22 12.19 1.03 8.69
C PHE A 22 12.71 2.32 8.03
N THR A 23 13.49 3.12 8.74
CA THR A 23 14.01 4.38 8.23
C THR A 23 14.90 4.18 7.01
N ASP A 24 15.83 3.23 7.07
CA ASP A 24 16.73 2.93 5.97
C ASP A 24 15.97 2.30 4.79
N PHE A 25 14.95 1.49 5.07
CA PHE A 25 14.06 0.99 4.04
C PHE A 25 13.36 2.13 3.29
N VAL A 26 12.74 3.07 4.01
CA VAL A 26 12.03 4.21 3.39
C VAL A 26 12.99 5.11 2.61
N ARG A 27 14.19 5.34 3.13
CA ARG A 27 15.23 6.14 2.43
C ARG A 27 15.63 5.53 1.10
N GLY A 28 15.83 4.23 1.08
CA GLY A 28 16.25 3.50 -0.11
C GLY A 28 15.11 3.08 -1.06
N PHE A 29 13.86 3.21 -0.62
CA PHE A 29 12.72 2.79 -1.43
C PHE A 29 12.48 3.73 -2.61
N SER A 30 12.35 3.12 -3.80
CA SER A 30 11.87 3.76 -5.02
C SER A 30 11.04 2.75 -5.80
N PHE A 31 9.97 3.21 -6.46
CA PHE A 31 9.19 2.36 -7.35
C PHE A 31 10.01 1.83 -8.54
N GLU A 32 11.02 2.58 -8.97
CA GLU A 32 11.94 2.20 -10.04
C GLU A 32 12.81 1.00 -9.70
N ASN A 33 13.04 0.78 -8.40
CA ASN A 33 13.85 -0.34 -7.90
C ASN A 33 13.04 -1.65 -7.76
N LEU A 34 11.76 -1.63 -8.10
CA LEU A 34 10.93 -2.83 -8.11
C LEU A 34 11.19 -3.65 -9.37
N ALA A 35 11.15 -4.98 -9.23
CA ALA A 35 11.26 -5.86 -10.40
C ALA A 35 10.02 -5.74 -11.31
N PRO A 36 10.15 -6.00 -12.61
CA PRO A 36 8.98 -6.12 -13.49
C PRO A 36 7.99 -7.20 -12.97
N PRO A 37 6.69 -7.01 -13.11
CA PRO A 37 6.02 -5.86 -13.74
C PRO A 37 5.84 -4.64 -12.82
N PHE A 38 6.25 -4.72 -11.56
CA PHE A 38 5.96 -3.72 -10.54
C PHE A 38 6.68 -2.37 -10.77
N ASN A 39 7.80 -2.38 -11.49
CA ASN A 39 8.52 -1.16 -11.82
C ASN A 39 7.90 -0.37 -12.98
N THR A 40 7.08 -1.02 -13.82
CA THR A 40 6.40 -0.36 -14.95
C THR A 40 5.07 0.28 -14.52
N HIS A 41 4.51 -0.21 -13.42
CA HIS A 41 3.29 0.32 -12.83
C HIS A 41 3.56 0.60 -11.36
N PRO A 42 3.58 1.86 -10.91
CA PRO A 42 3.66 2.19 -9.50
C PRO A 42 2.61 1.39 -8.75
N VAL A 43 3.06 0.51 -7.86
CA VAL A 43 2.29 -0.59 -7.26
C VAL A 43 0.98 -0.13 -6.62
N ASN A 44 0.90 1.14 -6.25
CA ASN A 44 -0.29 1.68 -5.61
C ASN A 44 -1.04 2.69 -6.47
N GLU A 45 -0.36 3.67 -7.05
CA GLU A 45 -1.07 4.79 -7.68
C GLU A 45 -1.31 4.60 -9.18
N GLY A 46 -0.35 4.06 -9.89
CA GLY A 46 -0.45 3.88 -11.36
C GLY A 46 -1.44 2.79 -11.79
N TRP A 47 -1.89 1.95 -10.87
CA TRP A 47 -2.92 0.95 -11.15
C TRP A 47 -4.32 1.49 -10.94
N TYR A 48 -4.46 2.53 -10.14
CA TYR A 48 -5.75 3.05 -9.72
C TYR A 48 -6.02 4.45 -10.24
N PHE A 49 -4.96 5.19 -10.58
CA PHE A 49 -5.09 6.58 -11.06
C PHE A 49 -4.39 6.76 -12.41
N ASN A 50 -5.03 7.50 -13.28
CA ASN A 50 -4.42 7.94 -14.53
C ASN A 50 -3.22 8.86 -14.22
N ALA A 51 -2.05 8.53 -14.75
CA ALA A 51 -0.82 9.27 -14.46
C ALA A 51 -0.85 10.73 -14.95
N ALA A 52 -1.55 11.00 -16.06
CA ALA A 52 -1.61 12.34 -16.67
C ALA A 52 -2.68 13.23 -15.99
N THR A 53 -3.84 12.67 -15.66
CA THR A 53 -4.99 13.44 -15.16
C THR A 53 -5.18 13.34 -13.65
N GLY A 54 -4.62 12.32 -13.00
CA GLY A 54 -4.88 12.00 -11.60
C GLY A 54 -6.25 11.38 -11.34
N SER A 55 -7.06 11.17 -12.37
CA SER A 55 -8.40 10.61 -12.22
C SER A 55 -8.37 9.12 -11.86
N PRO A 56 -9.31 8.62 -11.05
CA PRO A 56 -9.45 7.20 -10.81
C PRO A 56 -9.63 6.41 -12.11
N LEU A 57 -9.03 5.23 -12.18
CA LEU A 57 -9.18 4.25 -13.27
C LEU A 57 -10.17 3.14 -12.92
N VAL A 58 -10.66 3.14 -11.68
CA VAL A 58 -11.62 2.16 -11.16
C VAL A 58 -12.87 2.89 -10.66
N ASP A 59 -14.01 2.21 -10.74
CA ASP A 59 -15.30 2.78 -10.35
C ASP A 59 -15.51 2.79 -8.84
N PHE A 60 -14.79 1.93 -8.11
CA PHE A 60 -14.98 1.79 -6.67
C PHE A 60 -13.68 1.38 -5.97
N PHE A 61 -13.43 1.99 -4.81
CA PHE A 61 -12.33 1.62 -3.92
C PHE A 61 -12.87 1.06 -2.61
N ILE A 62 -12.28 -0.02 -2.15
CA ILE A 62 -12.53 -0.53 -0.80
C ILE A 62 -11.38 -0.11 0.10
N ARG A 63 -11.71 0.65 1.16
CA ARG A 63 -10.72 0.98 2.18
C ARG A 63 -10.46 -0.23 3.06
N PHE A 64 -9.20 -0.44 3.41
CA PHE A 64 -8.82 -1.58 4.26
C PHE A 64 -9.46 -1.50 5.66
N GLU A 65 -9.63 -0.28 6.16
CA GLU A 65 -10.28 0.00 7.46
C GLU A 65 -11.74 -0.44 7.49
N ASP A 66 -12.42 -0.40 6.34
CA ASP A 66 -13.85 -0.71 6.16
C ASP A 66 -14.05 -1.88 5.18
N LEU A 67 -13.11 -2.82 5.16
CA LEU A 67 -13.03 -3.85 4.13
C LEU A 67 -14.32 -4.67 3.95
N GLN A 68 -14.96 -5.08 5.06
CA GLN A 68 -16.21 -5.86 4.99
C GLN A 68 -17.35 -5.03 4.42
N ALA A 69 -17.52 -3.80 4.90
CA ALA A 69 -18.59 -2.93 4.42
C ALA A 69 -18.41 -2.58 2.94
N GLY A 70 -17.18 -2.29 2.52
CA GLY A 70 -16.86 -2.05 1.10
C GLY A 70 -17.11 -3.29 0.23
N PHE A 71 -16.76 -4.48 0.70
CA PHE A 71 -17.02 -5.73 0.00
C PHE A 71 -18.52 -6.01 -0.13
N ASP A 72 -19.29 -5.78 0.93
CA ASP A 72 -20.74 -5.93 0.91
C ASP A 72 -21.41 -5.00 -0.12
N GLN A 73 -20.92 -3.75 -0.21
CA GLN A 73 -21.38 -2.78 -1.22
C GLN A 73 -21.08 -3.25 -2.65
N VAL A 74 -19.91 -3.83 -2.90
CA VAL A 74 -19.59 -4.43 -4.20
C VAL A 74 -20.52 -5.59 -4.49
N CYS A 75 -20.75 -6.49 -3.54
CA CYS A 75 -21.68 -7.61 -3.71
C CYS A 75 -23.09 -7.12 -4.10
N ASP A 76 -23.61 -6.11 -3.43
CA ASP A 76 -24.91 -5.52 -3.74
C ASP A 76 -24.94 -4.93 -5.16
N THR A 77 -23.88 -4.24 -5.55
CA THR A 77 -23.79 -3.59 -6.88
C THR A 77 -23.76 -4.60 -8.02
N VAL A 78 -23.08 -5.73 -7.83
CA VAL A 78 -22.96 -6.78 -8.87
C VAL A 78 -23.99 -7.90 -8.73
N GLY A 79 -24.89 -7.83 -7.74
CA GLY A 79 -25.96 -8.80 -7.52
C GLY A 79 -25.48 -10.13 -6.94
N LEU A 80 -24.40 -10.12 -6.18
CA LEU A 80 -23.89 -11.31 -5.47
C LEU A 80 -24.33 -11.32 -4.00
N PRO A 81 -24.50 -12.51 -3.40
CA PRO A 81 -24.80 -12.59 -1.98
C PRO A 81 -23.62 -12.07 -1.15
N ARG A 82 -23.92 -11.28 -0.12
CA ARG A 82 -22.91 -10.84 0.86
C ARG A 82 -22.35 -12.05 1.59
N THR A 83 -21.05 -12.08 1.73
CA THR A 83 -20.34 -13.18 2.41
C THR A 83 -19.32 -12.58 3.40
N PRO A 84 -19.28 -13.06 4.64
CA PRO A 84 -18.26 -12.62 5.59
C PRO A 84 -16.86 -12.90 5.07
N LEU A 85 -16.00 -11.87 5.06
CA LEU A 85 -14.59 -12.03 4.74
C LEU A 85 -13.89 -12.74 5.90
N LEU A 86 -13.10 -13.75 5.56
CA LEU A 86 -12.26 -14.43 6.56
C LEU A 86 -11.13 -13.51 6.99
N HIS A 87 -11.25 -12.92 8.16
CA HIS A 87 -10.19 -12.12 8.73
C HIS A 87 -9.06 -13.02 9.25
N MET A 88 -7.99 -13.12 8.50
CA MET A 88 -6.72 -13.59 9.03
C MET A 88 -6.12 -12.49 9.95
N GLN A 89 -6.62 -12.42 11.17
CA GLN A 89 -6.04 -11.52 12.16
C GLN A 89 -4.66 -12.06 12.57
N ASN A 90 -3.62 -11.37 12.16
CA ASN A 90 -2.34 -11.46 12.85
C ASN A 90 -2.54 -10.90 14.26
N LYS A 91 -2.81 -11.77 15.23
CA LYS A 91 -3.05 -11.44 16.64
C LYS A 91 -1.74 -11.05 17.38
N GLY A 92 -0.87 -10.30 16.76
CA GLY A 92 0.30 -9.73 17.45
C GLY A 92 -0.04 -8.34 17.98
N THR A 93 0.50 -7.99 19.15
CA THR A 93 0.59 -6.61 19.62
C THR A 93 1.33 -5.81 18.54
N ARG A 94 0.61 -5.00 17.77
CA ARG A 94 1.23 -4.12 16.79
C ARG A 94 1.61 -2.84 17.50
N PRO A 95 2.90 -2.46 17.52
CA PRO A 95 3.28 -1.13 17.97
C PRO A 95 2.57 -0.09 17.08
N ASN A 96 2.34 1.09 17.64
CA ASN A 96 1.79 2.20 16.87
C ASN A 96 2.73 2.48 15.68
N TYR A 97 2.21 2.40 14.45
CA TYR A 97 3.02 2.61 13.25
C TYR A 97 3.73 3.98 13.24
N ARG A 98 3.14 4.99 13.90
CA ARG A 98 3.71 6.34 14.00
C ARG A 98 5.05 6.36 14.72
N ASP A 99 5.27 5.43 15.65
CA ASP A 99 6.51 5.35 16.44
C ASP A 99 7.73 4.94 15.57
N HIS A 100 7.48 4.39 14.39
CA HIS A 100 8.53 4.02 13.44
C HIS A 100 8.91 5.13 12.48
N TYR A 101 8.12 6.22 12.43
CA TYR A 101 8.35 7.32 11.51
C TYR A 101 9.21 8.41 12.14
N THR A 102 10.17 8.91 11.38
CA THR A 102 10.80 10.20 11.61
C THR A 102 10.09 11.27 10.75
N PRO A 103 10.25 12.56 11.03
CA PRO A 103 9.72 13.62 10.15
C PRO A 103 10.15 13.42 8.70
N GLU A 104 11.41 13.08 8.46
CA GLU A 104 11.97 12.80 7.13
C GLU A 104 11.24 11.65 6.42
N THR A 105 11.07 10.50 7.10
CA THR A 105 10.45 9.33 6.48
C THR A 105 8.96 9.55 6.26
N ARG A 106 8.29 10.29 7.14
CA ARG A 106 6.90 10.70 6.96
C ARG A 106 6.74 11.54 5.69
N ASP A 107 7.55 12.59 5.54
CA ASP A 107 7.48 13.51 4.41
C ASP A 107 7.82 12.80 3.08
N ARG A 108 8.76 11.85 3.12
CA ARG A 108 9.08 11.02 1.96
C ARG A 108 7.91 10.10 1.57
N VAL A 109 7.29 9.42 2.52
CA VAL A 109 6.11 8.58 2.25
C VAL A 109 4.93 9.43 1.76
N ALA A 110 4.72 10.60 2.35
CA ALA A 110 3.69 11.54 1.91
C ALA A 110 3.90 11.97 0.44
N THR A 111 5.14 12.18 0.02
CA THR A 111 5.46 12.50 -1.37
C THR A 111 5.23 11.32 -2.30
N LEU A 112 5.67 10.12 -1.91
CA LEU A 112 5.53 8.90 -2.73
C LEU A 112 4.07 8.50 -2.96
N PHE A 113 3.18 8.76 -1.99
CA PHE A 113 1.78 8.36 -2.02
C PHE A 113 0.82 9.55 -1.96
N ALA A 114 1.24 10.69 -2.51
CA ALA A 114 0.49 11.95 -2.40
C ALA A 114 -0.95 11.85 -2.91
N ARG A 115 -1.16 11.22 -4.07
CA ARG A 115 -2.50 11.05 -4.65
C ARG A 115 -3.41 10.17 -3.79
N THR A 116 -2.88 9.07 -3.29
CA THR A 116 -3.62 8.17 -2.40
C THR A 116 -4.02 8.90 -1.12
N ILE A 117 -3.09 9.64 -0.54
CA ILE A 117 -3.35 10.42 0.68
C ILE A 117 -4.43 11.47 0.43
N ASP A 118 -4.32 12.24 -0.64
CA ASP A 118 -5.29 13.28 -0.98
C ASP A 118 -6.67 12.71 -1.30
N HIS A 119 -6.70 11.65 -2.14
CA HIS A 119 -7.96 11.03 -2.58
C HIS A 119 -8.78 10.45 -1.41
N PHE A 120 -8.10 9.79 -0.47
CA PHE A 120 -8.76 9.14 0.67
C PHE A 120 -8.80 9.99 1.94
N GLY A 121 -8.17 11.17 1.94
CA GLY A 121 -8.12 12.05 3.10
C GLY A 121 -7.35 11.46 4.28
N TYR A 122 -6.29 10.70 4.02
CA TYR A 122 -5.47 10.14 5.10
C TYR A 122 -4.70 11.22 5.84
N VAL A 123 -4.71 11.13 7.16
CA VAL A 123 -3.99 12.03 8.08
C VAL A 123 -3.00 11.22 8.90
N PHE A 124 -1.79 11.75 9.06
CA PHE A 124 -0.75 11.13 9.87
C PHE A 124 -0.90 11.48 11.35
#